data_8eadfb2a1da85696902dc11af3ae9f5c
#
_entry.id   8eadfb2a1da85696902dc11af3ae9f5c
#
_cell.length_a   1.000
_cell.length_b   1.000
_cell.length_c   1.000
_cell.angle_alpha   90.00
_cell.angle_beta   90.00
_cell.angle_gamma   90.00
#
_symmetry.space_group_name_H-M   'P 1'
#
loop_
_entity.id
_entity.type
_entity.pdbx_description
1 polymer ?
#
loop_
_entity_poly.entity_id
_entity_poly.type
_entity_poly.pdbx_seq_one_letter_code
_entity_poly.pdbx_strand_id
1 'polypeptide(L)'
;MISSPALTGPAGAVVPKPAALDWAQAAGLMVTGVTAWHLLAATAVGGGDTVLIHGGSGGVGLMAVQLAVIRGAKVVATASPARHGLLTELGAVPVAYGPGLAERVAAAAPDGVDAALDLVGTDEAWDVSLSLVADRARVATIVAFAKGLQAGIKVLGGAPGADPGTEIRERARLDLARLAGEGKLRVIVSQTFPLAEAGAAHRAIADGHTTGKIALIP
;
A
#
# COMPACT_ATOMS: atom_id res chain seq x y z
N MET A 1 -22.91 6.92 20.90
CA MET A 1 -22.36 5.90 21.80
C MET A 1 -22.54 4.57 21.12
N ILE A 2 -21.45 3.99 20.53
CA ILE A 2 -21.55 2.69 19.91
C ILE A 2 -21.39 1.69 21.04
N SER A 3 -22.48 1.00 21.39
CA SER A 3 -22.36 -0.26 22.11
C SER A 3 -21.93 -1.31 21.09
N SER A 4 -20.66 -1.34 20.75
CA SER A 4 -20.10 -2.49 20.05
C SER A 4 -20.22 -3.69 20.97
N PRO A 5 -20.74 -4.84 20.51
CA PRO A 5 -20.51 -6.08 21.22
C PRO A 5 -18.99 -6.18 21.40
N ALA A 6 -18.55 -6.53 22.60
CA ALA A 6 -17.13 -6.64 22.92
C ALA A 6 -16.46 -7.54 21.87
N LEU A 7 -15.55 -6.97 21.07
CA LEU A 7 -14.71 -7.76 20.18
C LEU A 7 -13.72 -8.51 21.08
N THR A 8 -13.91 -9.81 21.21
CA THR A 8 -12.94 -10.68 21.87
C THR A 8 -11.88 -11.09 20.88
N GLY A 9 -10.64 -10.79 21.20
CA GLY A 9 -9.47 -11.16 20.41
C GLY A 9 -8.22 -11.28 21.30
N PRO A 10 -7.11 -11.81 20.79
CA PRO A 10 -5.85 -11.78 21.53
C PRO A 10 -5.51 -10.35 21.95
N ALA A 11 -5.02 -10.17 23.18
CA ALA A 11 -4.68 -8.84 23.71
C ALA A 11 -3.70 -8.05 22.81
N GLY A 12 -2.78 -8.75 22.11
CA GLY A 12 -1.87 -8.16 21.12
C GLY A 12 -2.52 -7.73 19.79
N ALA A 13 -3.80 -8.07 19.56
CA ALA A 13 -4.52 -7.65 18.35
C ALA A 13 -5.02 -6.19 18.45
N VAL A 14 -5.08 -5.63 19.64
CA VAL A 14 -5.58 -4.28 19.90
C VAL A 14 -4.42 -3.32 20.08
N VAL A 15 -4.47 -2.19 19.38
CA VAL A 15 -3.49 -1.11 19.48
C VAL A 15 -4.23 0.17 19.91
N PRO A 16 -3.68 0.94 20.85
CA PRO A 16 -4.28 2.23 21.23
C PRO A 16 -4.42 3.14 20.01
N LYS A 17 -5.62 3.72 19.83
CA LYS A 17 -5.84 4.70 18.76
C LYS A 17 -5.05 5.98 19.08
N PRO A 18 -4.15 6.46 18.18
CA PRO A 18 -3.51 7.75 18.36
C PRO A 18 -4.54 8.87 18.50
N ALA A 19 -4.31 9.77 19.46
CA ALA A 19 -5.22 10.89 19.72
C ALA A 19 -5.38 11.83 18.51
N ALA A 20 -4.32 11.94 17.70
CA ALA A 20 -4.29 12.79 16.51
C ALA A 20 -5.16 12.27 15.36
N LEU A 21 -5.55 10.98 15.36
CA LEU A 21 -6.41 10.42 14.32
C LEU A 21 -7.88 10.47 14.72
N ASP A 22 -8.75 10.77 13.77
CA ASP A 22 -10.17 10.48 13.90
C ASP A 22 -10.46 8.97 13.77
N TRP A 23 -11.71 8.55 13.94
CA TRP A 23 -12.09 7.14 13.88
C TRP A 23 -12.02 6.56 12.47
N ALA A 24 -12.32 7.35 11.43
CA ALA A 24 -12.23 6.93 10.03
C ALA A 24 -10.78 6.68 9.63
N GLN A 25 -9.87 7.58 10.01
CA GLN A 25 -8.45 7.44 9.82
C GLN A 25 -7.90 6.22 10.58
N ALA A 26 -8.26 6.07 11.85
CA ALA A 26 -7.80 4.94 12.65
C ALA A 26 -8.24 3.59 12.06
N ALA A 27 -9.48 3.49 11.57
CA ALA A 27 -10.00 2.31 10.89
C ALA A 27 -9.25 2.00 9.58
N GLY A 28 -8.79 3.04 8.85
CA GLY A 28 -8.03 2.91 7.61
C GLY A 28 -6.57 2.51 7.77
N LEU A 29 -5.99 2.62 8.98
CA LEU A 29 -4.55 2.51 9.20
C LEU A 29 -4.03 1.08 9.12
N MET A 30 -4.62 0.15 9.89
CA MET A 30 -3.93 -1.12 10.19
C MET A 30 -3.80 -2.06 8.99
N VAL A 31 -4.88 -2.40 8.29
CA VAL A 31 -4.82 -3.38 7.18
C VAL A 31 -3.87 -2.90 6.09
N THR A 32 -3.98 -1.64 5.69
CA THR A 32 -3.15 -1.07 4.62
C THR A 32 -1.72 -0.83 5.06
N GLY A 33 -1.53 -0.33 6.28
CA GLY A 33 -0.22 -0.05 6.86
C GLY A 33 0.61 -1.31 7.07
N VAL A 34 0.04 -2.36 7.72
CA VAL A 34 0.79 -3.60 7.94
C VAL A 34 1.08 -4.34 6.63
N THR A 35 0.19 -4.22 5.62
CA THR A 35 0.44 -4.80 4.30
C THR A 35 1.58 -4.09 3.59
N ALA A 36 1.59 -2.76 3.59
CA ALA A 36 2.67 -1.97 3.04
C ALA A 36 4.02 -2.21 3.76
N TRP A 37 3.98 -2.29 5.10
CA TRP A 37 5.16 -2.62 5.90
C TRP A 37 5.74 -3.97 5.53
N HIS A 38 4.86 -5.00 5.40
CA HIS A 38 5.27 -6.35 5.01
C HIS A 38 5.87 -6.38 3.60
N LEU A 39 5.25 -5.70 2.62
CA LEU A 39 5.77 -5.58 1.26
C LEU A 39 7.22 -5.04 1.25
N LEU A 40 7.44 -3.92 1.92
CA LEU A 40 8.75 -3.28 2.00
C LEU A 40 9.79 -4.11 2.76
N ALA A 41 9.36 -4.88 3.77
CA ALA A 41 10.24 -5.79 4.50
C ALA A 41 10.60 -7.03 3.67
N ALA A 42 9.61 -7.65 3.02
CA ALA A 42 9.81 -8.86 2.20
C ALA A 42 10.69 -8.61 0.97
N THR A 43 10.64 -7.38 0.42
CA THR A 43 11.50 -6.95 -0.69
C THR A 43 12.77 -6.24 -0.23
N ALA A 44 13.04 -6.19 1.08
CA ALA A 44 14.21 -5.57 1.70
C ALA A 44 14.44 -4.10 1.27
N VAL A 45 13.37 -3.33 1.02
CA VAL A 45 13.47 -1.92 0.66
C VAL A 45 13.99 -1.09 1.83
N GLY A 46 15.06 -0.34 1.58
CA GLY A 46 15.75 0.49 2.56
C GLY A 46 16.31 1.79 1.99
N GLY A 47 17.15 2.46 2.78
CA GLY A 47 17.76 3.72 2.36
C GLY A 47 18.66 3.57 1.14
N GLY A 48 18.49 4.47 0.16
CA GLY A 48 19.23 4.46 -1.09
C GLY A 48 18.58 3.67 -2.23
N ASP A 49 17.66 2.74 -1.94
CA ASP A 49 16.92 2.02 -2.98
C ASP A 49 15.98 2.94 -3.77
N THR A 50 15.74 2.58 -5.02
CA THR A 50 14.64 3.09 -5.84
C THR A 50 13.56 2.02 -5.96
N VAL A 51 12.37 2.28 -5.44
CA VAL A 51 11.24 1.34 -5.47
C VAL A 51 10.14 1.80 -6.41
N LEU A 52 9.70 0.90 -7.30
CA LEU A 52 8.52 1.09 -8.16
C LEU A 52 7.28 0.54 -7.44
N ILE A 53 6.24 1.37 -7.29
CA ILE A 53 4.99 0.99 -6.65
C ILE A 53 3.85 1.14 -7.66
N HIS A 54 3.31 0.03 -8.16
CA HIS A 54 2.12 0.04 -9.00
C HIS A 54 0.85 0.21 -8.16
N GLY A 55 -0.01 1.17 -8.54
CA GLY A 55 -1.20 1.50 -7.77
C GLY A 55 -0.92 2.39 -6.56
N GLY A 56 0.00 3.34 -6.69
CA GLY A 56 0.46 4.23 -5.61
C GLY A 56 -0.64 5.04 -4.93
N SER A 57 -1.76 5.34 -5.60
CA SER A 57 -2.87 6.12 -5.04
C SER A 57 -3.94 5.29 -4.32
N GLY A 58 -3.84 3.96 -4.33
CA GLY A 58 -4.70 3.06 -3.57
C GLY A 58 -4.38 3.04 -2.07
N GLY A 59 -5.22 2.38 -1.27
CA GLY A 59 -5.05 2.36 0.18
C GLY A 59 -3.71 1.80 0.65
N VAL A 60 -3.25 0.65 0.09
CA VAL A 60 -1.93 0.08 0.40
C VAL A 60 -0.83 0.92 -0.25
N GLY A 61 -1.04 1.42 -1.48
CA GLY A 61 -0.07 2.21 -2.22
C GLY A 61 0.34 3.49 -1.49
N LEU A 62 -0.62 4.26 -0.98
CA LEU A 62 -0.35 5.48 -0.23
C LEU A 62 0.45 5.21 1.07
N MET A 63 0.21 4.07 1.72
CA MET A 63 1.02 3.66 2.87
C MET A 63 2.42 3.23 2.45
N ALA A 64 2.54 2.45 1.37
CA ALA A 64 3.82 1.97 0.87
C ALA A 64 4.73 3.12 0.41
N VAL A 65 4.17 4.11 -0.31
CA VAL A 65 4.88 5.33 -0.71
C VAL A 65 5.49 6.03 0.51
N GLN A 66 4.66 6.36 1.49
CA GLN A 66 5.13 7.09 2.68
C GLN A 66 6.14 6.29 3.51
N LEU A 67 5.89 5.00 3.72
CA LEU A 67 6.79 4.15 4.48
C LEU A 67 8.13 3.93 3.77
N ALA A 68 8.15 3.85 2.44
CA ALA A 68 9.38 3.79 1.66
C ALA A 68 10.18 5.09 1.77
N VAL A 69 9.52 6.25 1.65
CA VAL A 69 10.15 7.57 1.86
C VAL A 69 10.71 7.70 3.28
N ILE A 70 9.96 7.27 4.31
CA ILE A 70 10.43 7.27 5.72
C ILE A 70 11.69 6.39 5.90
N ARG A 71 11.81 5.31 5.13
CA ARG A 71 13.00 4.44 5.12
C ARG A 71 14.17 5.01 4.32
N GLY A 72 14.02 6.15 3.66
CA GLY A 72 15.03 6.80 2.84
C GLY A 72 15.16 6.25 1.41
N ALA A 73 14.14 5.53 0.92
CA ALA A 73 14.08 5.08 -0.46
C ALA A 73 13.56 6.19 -1.39
N LYS A 74 14.01 6.19 -2.64
CA LYS A 74 13.39 6.93 -3.74
C LYS A 74 12.18 6.15 -4.22
N VAL A 75 11.04 6.81 -4.48
CA VAL A 75 9.80 6.14 -4.85
C VAL A 75 9.33 6.62 -6.22
N VAL A 76 9.16 5.69 -7.15
CA VAL A 76 8.39 5.91 -8.38
C VAL A 76 7.03 5.22 -8.20
N ALA A 77 5.92 5.95 -8.39
CA ALA A 77 4.60 5.40 -8.12
C ALA A 77 3.65 5.58 -9.30
N THR A 78 2.99 4.50 -9.73
CA THR A 78 2.02 4.59 -10.83
C THR A 78 0.65 5.01 -10.32
N ALA A 79 0.05 6.00 -11.00
CA ALA A 79 -1.32 6.46 -10.75
C ALA A 79 -1.88 7.19 -11.96
N SER A 80 -3.20 7.47 -11.95
CA SER A 80 -3.78 8.40 -12.92
C SER A 80 -3.24 9.82 -12.72
N PRO A 81 -3.14 10.64 -13.77
CA PRO A 81 -2.60 12.01 -13.67
C PRO A 81 -3.29 12.88 -12.60
N ALA A 82 -4.59 12.69 -12.39
CA ALA A 82 -5.34 13.40 -11.35
C ALA A 82 -4.84 13.15 -9.91
N ARG A 83 -4.04 12.11 -9.70
CA ARG A 83 -3.48 11.72 -8.38
C ARG A 83 -2.00 12.07 -8.22
N HIS A 84 -1.35 12.60 -9.28
CA HIS A 84 0.08 12.89 -9.26
C HIS A 84 0.44 13.92 -8.18
N GLY A 85 -0.36 14.98 -8.02
CA GLY A 85 -0.10 16.00 -7.00
C GLY A 85 -0.02 15.41 -5.58
N LEU A 86 -0.96 14.53 -5.22
CA LEU A 86 -0.94 13.86 -3.92
C LEU A 86 0.31 12.99 -3.75
N LEU A 87 0.69 12.20 -4.77
CA LEU A 87 1.88 11.35 -4.69
C LEU A 87 3.16 12.16 -4.56
N THR A 88 3.26 13.29 -5.28
CA THR A 88 4.39 14.23 -5.15
C THR A 88 4.46 14.82 -3.75
N GLU A 89 3.32 15.25 -3.18
CA GLU A 89 3.24 15.74 -1.80
C GLU A 89 3.72 14.71 -0.78
N LEU A 90 3.50 13.42 -1.05
CA LEU A 90 3.95 12.30 -0.21
C LEU A 90 5.39 11.87 -0.48
N GLY A 91 6.12 12.55 -1.39
CA GLY A 91 7.52 12.32 -1.66
C GLY A 91 7.84 11.31 -2.77
N ALA A 92 6.85 10.90 -3.58
CA ALA A 92 7.07 10.03 -4.73
C ALA A 92 7.21 10.83 -6.03
N VAL A 93 7.87 10.23 -7.02
CA VAL A 93 7.81 10.63 -8.43
C VAL A 93 6.66 9.87 -9.08
N PRO A 94 5.52 10.53 -9.38
CA PRO A 94 4.38 9.87 -9.98
C PRO A 94 4.59 9.68 -11.48
N VAL A 95 4.13 8.53 -12.00
CA VAL A 95 4.08 8.25 -13.44
C VAL A 95 2.68 7.73 -13.83
N ALA A 96 2.21 8.10 -15.01
CA ALA A 96 0.95 7.56 -15.52
C ALA A 96 1.17 6.10 -15.98
N TYR A 97 0.22 5.22 -15.69
CA TYR A 97 0.14 3.88 -16.29
C TYR A 97 -0.35 3.96 -17.75
N GLY A 98 -0.36 2.86 -18.48
CA GLY A 98 -0.75 2.76 -19.88
C GLY A 98 0.47 2.74 -20.82
N PRO A 99 0.26 2.61 -22.13
CA PRO A 99 1.32 2.40 -23.12
C PRO A 99 2.54 3.30 -22.92
N GLY A 100 3.75 2.73 -22.95
CA GLY A 100 5.01 3.46 -22.69
C GLY A 100 5.33 3.61 -21.19
N LEU A 101 4.75 2.78 -20.30
CA LEU A 101 5.02 2.84 -18.87
C LEU A 101 6.49 2.56 -18.54
N ALA A 102 7.11 1.57 -19.18
CA ALA A 102 8.51 1.21 -18.91
C ALA A 102 9.46 2.40 -19.17
N GLU A 103 9.26 3.11 -20.27
CA GLU A 103 10.05 4.29 -20.63
C GLU A 103 9.84 5.44 -19.65
N ARG A 104 8.60 5.66 -19.20
CA ARG A 104 8.32 6.70 -18.18
C ARG A 104 8.95 6.37 -16.84
N VAL A 105 8.94 5.08 -16.43
CA VAL A 105 9.61 4.65 -15.20
C VAL A 105 11.12 4.80 -15.34
N ALA A 106 11.71 4.38 -16.45
CA ALA A 106 13.15 4.54 -16.71
C ALA A 106 13.58 6.02 -16.69
N ALA A 107 12.76 6.92 -17.25
CA ALA A 107 13.01 8.36 -17.18
C ALA A 107 12.91 8.92 -15.75
N ALA A 108 12.01 8.39 -14.92
CA ALA A 108 11.87 8.78 -13.52
C ALA A 108 12.91 8.16 -12.58
N ALA A 109 13.52 7.05 -13.00
CA ALA A 109 14.55 6.29 -12.27
C ALA A 109 15.77 6.02 -13.17
N PRO A 110 16.56 7.03 -13.54
CA PRO A 110 17.67 6.86 -14.48
C PRO A 110 18.77 5.94 -13.94
N ASP A 111 18.91 5.84 -12.62
CA ASP A 111 19.87 4.94 -11.96
C ASP A 111 19.34 3.50 -11.86
N GLY A 112 18.12 3.22 -12.32
CA GLY A 112 17.46 1.91 -12.27
C GLY A 112 16.44 1.78 -11.13
N VAL A 113 15.81 0.61 -11.09
CA VAL A 113 14.78 0.23 -10.08
C VAL A 113 15.29 -0.99 -9.31
N ASP A 114 15.42 -0.87 -8.00
CA ASP A 114 15.94 -1.93 -7.11
C ASP A 114 14.85 -2.91 -6.67
N ALA A 115 13.61 -2.43 -6.52
CA ALA A 115 12.49 -3.25 -6.08
C ALA A 115 11.17 -2.81 -6.74
N ALA A 116 10.22 -3.73 -6.89
CA ALA A 116 8.88 -3.43 -7.40
C ALA A 116 7.78 -4.06 -6.55
N LEU A 117 6.72 -3.27 -6.29
CA LEU A 117 5.55 -3.67 -5.55
C LEU A 117 4.31 -3.60 -6.45
N ASP A 118 3.72 -4.74 -6.76
CA ASP A 118 2.49 -4.83 -7.55
C ASP A 118 1.26 -4.89 -6.65
N LEU A 119 0.44 -3.83 -6.70
CA LEU A 119 -0.79 -3.69 -5.94
C LEU A 119 -2.03 -3.65 -6.84
N VAL A 120 -1.86 -3.91 -8.14
CA VAL A 120 -2.93 -3.80 -9.15
C VAL A 120 -3.16 -5.06 -9.96
N GLY A 121 -2.13 -5.88 -10.21
CA GLY A 121 -2.21 -7.17 -10.87
C GLY A 121 -2.44 -7.10 -12.39
N THR A 122 -2.21 -5.94 -13.03
CA THR A 122 -2.33 -5.82 -14.49
C THR A 122 -1.10 -6.41 -15.19
N ASP A 123 -1.29 -6.92 -16.42
CA ASP A 123 -0.17 -7.45 -17.20
C ASP A 123 0.91 -6.39 -17.46
N GLU A 124 0.52 -5.14 -17.69
CA GLU A 124 1.46 -4.03 -17.85
C GLU A 124 2.34 -3.84 -16.58
N ALA A 125 1.72 -3.76 -15.40
CA ALA A 125 2.46 -3.60 -14.14
C ALA A 125 3.42 -4.78 -13.91
N TRP A 126 2.96 -5.97 -14.25
CA TRP A 126 3.72 -7.20 -14.18
C TRP A 126 4.95 -7.17 -15.09
N ASP A 127 4.75 -6.91 -16.39
CA ASP A 127 5.81 -6.94 -17.40
C ASP A 127 6.86 -5.86 -17.11
N VAL A 128 6.43 -4.66 -16.72
CA VAL A 128 7.33 -3.56 -16.33
C VAL A 128 8.14 -3.92 -15.09
N SER A 129 7.50 -4.47 -14.04
CA SER A 129 8.21 -4.90 -12.83
C SER A 129 9.32 -5.91 -13.15
N LEU A 130 8.99 -6.94 -13.96
CA LEU A 130 9.92 -8.00 -14.28
C LEU A 130 11.01 -7.60 -15.28
N SER A 131 10.77 -6.58 -16.11
CA SER A 131 11.78 -6.05 -17.05
C SER A 131 12.79 -5.12 -16.36
N LEU A 132 12.36 -4.36 -15.34
CA LEU A 132 13.18 -3.36 -14.69
C LEU A 132 13.90 -3.87 -13.43
N VAL A 133 13.37 -4.90 -12.75
CA VAL A 133 13.98 -5.47 -11.54
C VAL A 133 14.54 -6.85 -11.82
N ALA A 134 15.88 -6.96 -11.82
CA ALA A 134 16.57 -8.21 -12.17
C ALA A 134 16.40 -9.30 -11.09
N ASP A 135 16.46 -8.90 -9.80
CA ASP A 135 16.30 -9.83 -8.67
C ASP A 135 14.83 -10.07 -8.36
N ARG A 136 14.35 -11.28 -8.65
CA ARG A 136 12.96 -11.71 -8.35
C ARG A 136 12.62 -11.66 -6.86
N ALA A 137 13.59 -11.77 -5.97
CA ALA A 137 13.37 -11.63 -4.54
C ALA A 137 13.03 -10.19 -4.12
N ARG A 138 13.27 -9.22 -5.00
CA ARG A 138 12.96 -7.79 -4.83
C ARG A 138 11.62 -7.38 -5.48
N VAL A 139 10.88 -8.32 -6.04
CA VAL A 139 9.54 -8.09 -6.61
C VAL A 139 8.48 -8.75 -5.74
N ALA A 140 7.42 -8.03 -5.41
CA ALA A 140 6.33 -8.56 -4.59
C ALA A 140 4.95 -8.20 -5.15
N THR A 141 3.99 -9.10 -4.99
CA THR A 141 2.56 -8.85 -5.31
C THR A 141 1.65 -9.24 -4.15
N ILE A 142 0.52 -8.52 -4.03
CA ILE A 142 -0.59 -8.85 -3.11
C ILE A 142 -1.89 -9.16 -3.87
N VAL A 143 -1.84 -9.29 -5.19
CA VAL A 143 -3.01 -9.46 -6.06
C VAL A 143 -2.85 -10.58 -7.09
N ALA A 144 -1.69 -10.72 -7.72
CA ALA A 144 -1.43 -11.69 -8.78
C ALA A 144 -0.85 -13.02 -8.22
N PHE A 145 -1.56 -13.67 -7.28
CA PHE A 145 -1.04 -14.78 -6.49
C PHE A 145 -0.48 -15.94 -7.33
N ALA A 146 -1.30 -16.54 -8.20
CA ALA A 146 -0.88 -17.69 -9.01
C ALA A 146 0.29 -17.34 -9.95
N LYS A 147 0.20 -16.19 -10.62
CA LYS A 147 1.22 -15.69 -11.54
C LYS A 147 2.54 -15.41 -10.79
N GLY A 148 2.43 -14.85 -9.57
CA GLY A 148 3.58 -14.57 -8.71
C GLY A 148 4.33 -15.82 -8.26
N LEU A 149 3.60 -16.84 -7.81
CA LEU A 149 4.19 -18.14 -7.44
C LEU A 149 4.93 -18.80 -8.62
N GLN A 150 4.32 -18.79 -9.81
CA GLN A 150 4.93 -19.35 -11.02
C GLN A 150 6.23 -18.62 -11.42
N ALA A 151 6.26 -17.30 -11.24
CA ALA A 151 7.42 -16.49 -11.59
C ALA A 151 8.52 -16.43 -10.51
N GLY A 152 8.28 -17.03 -9.35
CA GLY A 152 9.25 -17.06 -8.25
C GLY A 152 9.48 -15.70 -7.56
N ILE A 153 8.49 -14.79 -7.62
CA ILE A 153 8.52 -13.54 -6.88
C ILE A 153 7.88 -13.70 -5.49
N LYS A 154 7.98 -12.67 -4.65
CA LYS A 154 7.32 -12.66 -3.34
C LYS A 154 5.80 -12.51 -3.51
N VAL A 155 5.05 -13.45 -2.99
CA VAL A 155 3.58 -13.43 -2.97
C VAL A 155 3.12 -13.29 -1.53
N LEU A 156 2.46 -12.17 -1.20
CA LEU A 156 2.14 -11.81 0.18
C LEU A 156 0.64 -11.75 0.41
N GLY A 157 0.16 -12.34 1.49
CA GLY A 157 -1.26 -12.31 1.86
C GLY A 157 -1.77 -13.62 2.44
N GLY A 158 -3.10 -13.81 2.44
CA GLY A 158 -3.76 -14.98 3.01
C GLY A 158 -4.07 -16.10 2.03
N ALA A 159 -3.65 -15.98 0.75
CA ALA A 159 -3.90 -17.03 -0.24
C ALA A 159 -2.98 -18.25 -0.02
N PRO A 160 -3.38 -19.46 -0.47
CA PRO A 160 -2.50 -20.62 -0.42
C PRO A 160 -1.17 -20.37 -1.12
N GLY A 161 -0.06 -20.67 -0.43
CA GLY A 161 1.30 -20.47 -0.92
C GLY A 161 1.83 -19.03 -0.78
N ALA A 162 1.02 -18.06 -0.36
CA ALA A 162 1.47 -16.73 -0.06
C ALA A 162 2.05 -16.64 1.37
N ASP A 163 3.02 -15.73 1.56
CA ASP A 163 3.52 -15.41 2.89
C ASP A 163 2.51 -14.53 3.64
N PRO A 164 1.94 -14.97 4.77
CA PRO A 164 1.01 -14.18 5.57
C PRO A 164 1.69 -13.03 6.33
N GLY A 165 3.01 -13.11 6.54
CA GLY A 165 3.79 -12.10 7.26
C GLY A 165 3.35 -11.85 8.69
N THR A 166 2.83 -12.85 9.40
CA THR A 166 2.15 -12.70 10.70
C THR A 166 2.99 -11.92 11.69
N GLU A 167 4.23 -12.35 11.95
CA GLU A 167 5.12 -11.68 12.92
C GLU A 167 5.50 -10.26 12.49
N ILE A 168 5.81 -10.06 11.21
CA ILE A 168 6.17 -8.75 10.65
C ILE A 168 5.02 -7.77 10.81
N ARG A 169 3.81 -8.22 10.48
CA ARG A 169 2.58 -7.41 10.58
C ARG A 169 2.22 -7.09 12.03
N GLU A 170 2.41 -8.02 12.95
CA GLU A 170 2.15 -7.79 14.37
C GLU A 170 3.12 -6.75 14.95
N ARG A 171 4.42 -6.90 14.70
CA ARG A 171 5.44 -5.95 15.16
C ARG A 171 5.24 -4.55 14.58
N ALA A 172 4.79 -4.43 13.33
CA ALA A 172 4.57 -3.15 12.67
C ALA A 172 3.45 -2.30 13.30
N ARG A 173 2.49 -2.89 14.02
CA ARG A 173 1.28 -2.18 14.49
C ARG A 173 1.58 -0.98 15.37
N LEU A 174 2.47 -1.14 16.35
CA LEU A 174 2.83 -0.06 17.28
C LEU A 174 3.60 1.05 16.57
N ASP A 175 4.53 0.70 15.67
CA ASP A 175 5.26 1.68 14.87
C ASP A 175 4.35 2.47 13.94
N LEU A 176 3.40 1.81 13.29
CA LEU A 176 2.40 2.48 12.45
C LEU A 176 1.54 3.44 13.26
N ALA A 177 1.06 3.02 14.45
CA ALA A 177 0.29 3.88 15.33
C ALA A 177 1.12 5.09 15.79
N ARG A 178 2.38 4.88 16.15
CA ARG A 178 3.32 5.95 16.53
C ARG A 178 3.56 6.92 15.38
N LEU A 179 3.93 6.42 14.20
CA LEU A 179 4.18 7.27 13.01
C LEU A 179 2.95 8.10 12.63
N ALA A 180 1.77 7.50 12.68
CA ALA A 180 0.53 8.21 12.40
C ALA A 180 0.19 9.24 13.50
N GLY A 181 0.43 8.91 14.77
CA GLY A 181 0.25 9.83 15.89
C GLY A 181 1.21 11.03 15.87
N GLU A 182 2.42 10.84 15.35
CA GLU A 182 3.43 11.88 15.14
C GLU A 182 3.19 12.69 13.84
N GLY A 183 2.17 12.38 13.06
CA GLY A 183 1.89 13.03 11.77
C GLY A 183 2.87 12.68 10.65
N LYS A 184 3.76 11.70 10.86
CA LYS A 184 4.75 11.24 9.87
C LYS A 184 4.13 10.29 8.84
N LEU A 185 3.01 9.64 9.18
CA LEU A 185 2.25 8.75 8.29
C LEU A 185 0.81 9.23 8.22
N ARG A 186 0.40 9.69 7.06
CA ARG A 186 -0.96 10.20 6.82
C ARG A 186 -1.89 9.08 6.38
N VAL A 187 -3.04 8.97 7.03
CA VAL A 187 -4.12 8.06 6.61
C VAL A 187 -5.09 8.85 5.74
N ILE A 188 -5.10 8.57 4.45
CA ILE A 188 -5.96 9.27 3.48
C ILE A 188 -7.31 8.54 3.40
N VAL A 189 -8.35 9.18 3.91
CA VAL A 189 -9.75 8.75 3.78
C VAL A 189 -10.43 9.70 2.81
N SER A 190 -10.79 9.21 1.63
CA SER A 190 -11.37 10.05 0.57
C SER A 190 -12.87 10.27 0.75
N GLN A 191 -13.56 9.30 1.35
CA GLN A 191 -15.00 9.34 1.53
C GLN A 191 -15.41 8.60 2.80
N THR A 192 -16.52 9.02 3.38
CA THR A 192 -17.21 8.31 4.46
C THR A 192 -18.65 8.05 4.06
N PHE A 193 -19.19 6.91 4.47
CA PHE A 193 -20.59 6.55 4.24
C PHE A 193 -21.22 6.10 5.56
N PRO A 194 -22.51 6.35 5.80
CA PRO A 194 -23.24 5.70 6.87
C PRO A 194 -23.12 4.17 6.73
N LEU A 195 -23.06 3.43 7.85
CA LEU A 195 -23.00 1.97 7.82
C LEU A 195 -24.16 1.36 7.03
N ALA A 196 -25.36 1.96 7.12
CA ALA A 196 -26.53 1.55 6.36
C ALA A 196 -26.35 1.66 4.84
N GLU A 197 -25.38 2.46 4.37
CA GLU A 197 -25.06 2.68 2.95
C GLU A 197 -23.83 1.89 2.49
N ALA A 198 -23.46 0.82 3.18
CA ALA A 198 -22.31 -0.01 2.82
C ALA A 198 -22.32 -0.47 1.34
N GLY A 199 -23.51 -0.73 0.78
CA GLY A 199 -23.66 -1.06 -0.64
C GLY A 199 -23.24 0.08 -1.59
N ALA A 200 -23.45 1.34 -1.22
CA ALA A 200 -22.99 2.50 -1.99
C ALA A 200 -21.45 2.63 -1.89
N ALA A 201 -20.89 2.43 -0.71
CA ALA A 201 -19.44 2.42 -0.51
C ALA A 201 -18.75 1.33 -1.34
N HIS A 202 -19.33 0.12 -1.41
CA HIS A 202 -18.80 -0.96 -2.27
C HIS A 202 -18.83 -0.59 -3.75
N ARG A 203 -19.92 0.02 -4.25
CA ARG A 203 -19.98 0.51 -5.64
C ARG A 203 -18.91 1.57 -5.91
N ALA A 204 -18.74 2.54 -5.03
CA ALA A 204 -17.70 3.57 -5.18
C ALA A 204 -16.28 3.00 -5.26
N ILE A 205 -15.98 1.89 -4.56
CA ILE A 205 -14.72 1.16 -4.69
C ILE A 205 -14.64 0.45 -6.05
N ALA A 206 -15.71 -0.23 -6.46
CA ALA A 206 -15.76 -0.99 -7.70
C ALA A 206 -15.59 -0.09 -8.95
N ASP A 207 -16.05 1.15 -8.89
CA ASP A 207 -15.87 2.15 -9.95
C ASP A 207 -14.40 2.56 -10.15
N GLY A 208 -13.48 2.15 -9.26
CA GLY A 208 -12.03 2.30 -9.43
C GLY A 208 -11.48 3.72 -9.28
N HIS A 209 -12.30 4.70 -8.93
CA HIS A 209 -11.91 6.11 -8.83
C HIS A 209 -11.57 6.56 -7.40
N THR A 210 -11.52 5.64 -6.45
CA THR A 210 -11.27 5.94 -5.04
C THR A 210 -9.78 6.17 -4.79
N THR A 211 -9.46 7.18 -4.00
CA THR A 211 -8.09 7.42 -3.51
C THR A 211 -8.01 7.02 -2.05
N GLY A 212 -7.00 6.23 -1.68
CA GLY A 212 -6.82 5.81 -0.29
C GLY A 212 -7.94 4.91 0.21
N LYS A 213 -8.61 5.32 1.27
CA LYS A 213 -9.63 4.53 1.97
C LYS A 213 -11.02 5.18 1.92
N ILE A 214 -12.04 4.32 1.96
CA ILE A 214 -13.41 4.68 2.32
C ILE A 214 -13.66 4.15 3.73
N ALA A 215 -14.34 4.91 4.58
CA ALA A 215 -14.75 4.49 5.91
C ALA A 215 -16.28 4.43 6.04
N LEU A 216 -16.77 3.42 6.73
CA LEU A 216 -18.18 3.32 7.14
C LEU A 216 -18.31 3.88 8.55
N ILE A 217 -19.26 4.79 8.74
CA ILE A 217 -19.54 5.43 10.02
C ILE A 217 -20.86 4.86 10.55
N PRO A 218 -20.90 4.37 11.81
CA PRO A 218 -22.11 3.85 12.46
C PRO A 218 -23.18 4.90 12.61
#